data_0d2a8af9602e8d9250b8019972417436
#
_entry.id   0d2a8af9602e8d9250b8019972417436
#
_cell.length_a   1.000
_cell.length_b   1.000
_cell.length_c   1.000
_cell.angle_alpha   90.00
_cell.angle_beta   90.00
_cell.angle_gamma   90.00
#
_symmetry.space_group_name_H-M   'P 1'
#
loop_
_entity.id
_entity.type
_entity.pdbx_description
1 polymer ?
#
loop_
_entity_poly.entity_id
_entity_poly.type
_entity_poly.pdbx_seq_one_letter_code
_entity_poly.pdbx_strand_id
1 'polypeptide(L)'
;MKLYEILKGSEYSLDMFSQEVIAELENRIIERIDKKGKTYPVVSCLVRNKEIKLTPEEIVRQLYAAKLINDYGYPKSRLAFEYPIYFGRETKRADIVIRDNDDANVAYIIVELKKPKAKDGREQLKSYTHATGASMAVWTNGTTIAYYQRQNPNYFKDIPNIPNVHQTLEDILQTPFTMDDLVKNDKLTKTGKSLKDLILEMEDEVLANAGVDVFEEVFKLIFAKLYDEQIGATEKDYNLVFRNSGQSDIQLKNKIEDLFRKACSKWTGVFAKDAKIALTSPHLSICVSSLEGVKLFNSNLDVVDEAFEYLMSKSSKGEKGQYFTPRYVIDMCVKMLNPQVDETMIDTAAGSSGFPVHTIFHVWKQMQIAA
;
A
#
# COMPACT_ATOMS: atom_id res chain seq x y z
N MET A 1 10.57 32.95 -8.28
CA MET A 1 10.13 32.36 -6.97
C MET A 1 10.31 30.87 -7.04
N LYS A 2 10.84 30.25 -5.97
CA LYS A 2 11.03 28.79 -5.91
C LYS A 2 9.80 28.10 -5.32
N LEU A 3 9.50 26.86 -5.73
CA LEU A 3 8.34 26.12 -5.22
C LEU A 3 8.39 25.92 -3.72
N TYR A 4 9.57 25.67 -3.14
CA TYR A 4 9.71 25.49 -1.69
C TYR A 4 9.27 26.73 -0.87
N GLU A 5 9.37 27.93 -1.44
CA GLU A 5 8.92 29.18 -0.79
C GLU A 5 7.38 29.22 -0.71
N ILE A 6 6.70 28.72 -1.75
CA ILE A 6 5.23 28.64 -1.79
C ILE A 6 4.73 27.53 -0.87
N LEU A 7 5.48 26.43 -0.78
CA LEU A 7 5.13 25.27 0.05
C LEU A 7 5.44 25.46 1.54
N LYS A 8 6.22 26.48 1.88
CA LYS A 8 6.62 26.71 3.27
C LYS A 8 5.42 26.79 4.23
N GLY A 9 5.39 25.88 5.21
CA GLY A 9 4.29 25.76 6.18
C GLY A 9 3.04 25.02 5.68
N SER A 10 3.05 24.45 4.48
CA SER A 10 1.92 23.71 3.91
C SER A 10 1.93 22.20 4.19
N GLU A 11 3.03 21.68 4.72
CA GLU A 11 3.27 20.24 4.95
C GLU A 11 3.32 19.37 3.66
N TYR A 12 3.16 19.95 2.46
CA TYR A 12 3.33 19.22 1.22
C TYR A 12 4.81 18.96 0.93
N SER A 13 5.14 17.71 0.51
CA SER A 13 6.43 17.33 -0.05
C SER A 13 6.34 17.15 -1.56
N LEU A 14 7.47 17.24 -2.22
CA LEU A 14 7.60 16.99 -3.66
C LEU A 14 8.45 15.75 -3.96
N ASP A 15 8.72 14.90 -2.96
CA ASP A 15 9.64 13.76 -3.05
C ASP A 15 9.26 12.73 -4.11
N MET A 16 8.00 12.68 -4.51
CA MET A 16 7.51 11.79 -5.56
C MET A 16 7.75 12.30 -6.98
N PHE A 17 8.26 13.52 -7.15
CA PHE A 17 8.47 14.14 -8.46
C PHE A 17 9.95 14.28 -8.76
N SER A 18 10.34 14.10 -10.03
CA SER A 18 11.72 14.29 -10.45
C SER A 18 12.14 15.76 -10.40
N GLN A 19 13.43 16.01 -10.22
CA GLN A 19 13.97 17.37 -10.16
C GLN A 19 13.76 18.14 -11.49
N GLU A 20 13.74 17.42 -12.63
CA GLU A 20 13.50 17.99 -13.95
C GLU A 20 12.09 18.55 -14.04
N VAL A 21 11.07 17.79 -13.59
CA VAL A 21 9.66 18.20 -13.63
C VAL A 21 9.42 19.37 -12.66
N ILE A 22 10.08 19.37 -11.50
CA ILE A 22 10.03 20.46 -10.53
C ILE A 22 10.64 21.73 -11.16
N ALA A 23 11.82 21.63 -11.75
CA ALA A 23 12.50 22.76 -12.41
C ALA A 23 11.71 23.31 -13.60
N GLU A 24 11.07 22.45 -14.40
CA GLU A 24 10.19 22.86 -15.49
C GLU A 24 9.02 23.70 -14.99
N LEU A 25 8.37 23.28 -13.89
CA LEU A 25 7.29 24.06 -13.30
C LEU A 25 7.80 25.38 -12.74
N GLU A 26 8.96 25.40 -12.05
CA GLU A 26 9.58 26.63 -11.53
C GLU A 26 9.86 27.65 -12.61
N ASN A 27 10.37 27.22 -13.78
CA ASN A 27 10.67 28.09 -14.92
C ASN A 27 9.42 28.71 -15.56
N ARG A 28 8.24 28.18 -15.29
CA ARG A 28 6.95 28.66 -15.79
C ARG A 28 6.24 29.59 -14.83
N ILE A 29 6.77 29.83 -13.61
CA ILE A 29 6.16 30.71 -12.61
C ILE A 29 6.31 32.17 -13.06
N ILE A 30 5.18 32.87 -13.05
CA ILE A 30 5.11 34.32 -13.31
C ILE A 30 4.60 34.99 -12.03
N GLU A 31 5.15 36.15 -11.68
CA GLU A 31 4.65 36.95 -10.55
C GLU A 31 3.62 37.95 -11.04
N ARG A 32 2.49 38.03 -10.32
CA ARG A 32 1.43 39.02 -10.54
C ARG A 32 1.21 39.82 -9.27
N ILE A 33 0.71 41.03 -9.40
CA ILE A 33 0.40 41.92 -8.30
C ILE A 33 -1.11 42.04 -8.19
N ASP A 34 -1.66 41.84 -6.99
CA ASP A 34 -3.10 42.01 -6.72
C ASP A 34 -3.49 43.50 -6.58
N LYS A 35 -4.79 43.74 -6.44
CA LYS A 35 -5.33 45.10 -6.28
C LYS A 35 -4.87 45.81 -4.96
N LYS A 36 -4.29 45.06 -4.05
CA LYS A 36 -3.74 45.55 -2.78
C LYS A 36 -2.22 45.72 -2.79
N GLY A 37 -1.58 45.55 -3.96
CA GLY A 37 -0.13 45.66 -4.12
C GLY A 37 0.65 44.43 -3.68
N LYS A 38 -0.02 43.28 -3.36
CA LYS A 38 0.63 42.05 -2.91
C LYS A 38 0.99 41.18 -4.14
N THR A 39 2.26 40.78 -4.22
CA THR A 39 2.74 39.84 -5.23
C THR A 39 2.28 38.43 -4.92
N TYR A 40 1.87 37.68 -5.96
CA TYR A 40 1.50 36.28 -5.85
C TYR A 40 1.94 35.50 -7.12
N PRO A 41 2.30 34.22 -6.96
CA PRO A 41 2.73 33.38 -8.08
C PRO A 41 1.54 32.89 -8.90
N VAL A 42 1.70 32.86 -10.21
CA VAL A 42 0.78 32.24 -11.17
C VAL A 42 1.55 31.34 -12.13
N VAL A 43 0.86 30.40 -12.73
CA VAL A 43 1.39 29.54 -13.80
C VAL A 43 0.35 29.39 -14.90
N SER A 44 0.81 29.28 -16.15
CA SER A 44 -0.04 28.81 -17.24
C SER A 44 -0.38 27.33 -17.03
N CYS A 45 -1.66 27.02 -16.85
CA CYS A 45 -2.15 25.65 -16.58
C CYS A 45 -1.81 24.71 -17.74
N LEU A 46 -1.29 23.53 -17.42
CA LEU A 46 -0.95 22.52 -18.44
C LEU A 46 -2.15 22.04 -19.27
N VAL A 47 -3.33 22.03 -18.66
CA VAL A 47 -4.56 21.44 -19.21
C VAL A 47 -5.59 22.50 -19.59
N ARG A 48 -5.74 23.54 -18.73
CA ARG A 48 -6.67 24.65 -18.97
C ARG A 48 -5.88 25.83 -19.57
N ASN A 49 -6.20 26.29 -20.74
CA ASN A 49 -5.52 27.42 -21.41
C ASN A 49 -5.77 28.75 -20.67
N LYS A 50 -5.36 28.84 -19.41
CA LYS A 50 -5.46 30.05 -18.57
C LYS A 50 -4.39 30.09 -17.50
N GLU A 51 -4.05 31.30 -17.07
CA GLU A 51 -3.22 31.50 -15.89
C GLU A 51 -4.02 31.17 -14.62
N ILE A 52 -3.38 30.48 -13.69
CA ILE A 52 -3.95 30.09 -12.40
C ILE A 52 -2.99 30.47 -11.28
N LYS A 53 -3.55 30.87 -10.16
CA LYS A 53 -2.77 31.14 -8.96
C LYS A 53 -2.16 29.85 -8.43
N LEU A 54 -0.87 29.88 -8.16
CA LEU A 54 -0.12 28.73 -7.67
C LEU A 54 -0.28 28.63 -6.15
N THR A 55 -1.10 27.71 -5.71
CA THR A 55 -1.24 27.29 -4.31
C THR A 55 -0.51 25.97 -4.08
N PRO A 56 -0.23 25.54 -2.82
CA PRO A 56 0.39 24.24 -2.56
C PRO A 56 -0.31 23.06 -3.23
N GLU A 57 -1.64 23.04 -3.21
CA GLU A 57 -2.44 22.01 -3.86
C GLU A 57 -2.32 22.06 -5.39
N GLU A 58 -2.34 23.28 -5.96
CA GLU A 58 -2.17 23.47 -7.40
C GLU A 58 -0.76 23.11 -7.89
N ILE A 59 0.27 23.28 -7.07
CA ILE A 59 1.63 22.80 -7.37
C ILE A 59 1.60 21.28 -7.56
N VAL A 60 1.04 20.54 -6.61
CA VAL A 60 0.94 19.06 -6.70
C VAL A 60 0.09 18.66 -7.91
N ARG A 61 -1.01 19.38 -8.18
CA ARG A 61 -1.87 19.14 -9.36
C ARG A 61 -1.11 19.31 -10.68
N GLN A 62 -0.35 20.38 -10.83
CA GLN A 62 0.44 20.65 -12.04
C GLN A 62 1.57 19.63 -12.21
N LEU A 63 2.28 19.29 -11.14
CA LEU A 63 3.35 18.29 -11.18
C LEU A 63 2.80 16.89 -11.49
N TYR A 64 1.67 16.52 -10.89
CA TYR A 64 1.05 15.21 -11.17
C TYR A 64 0.52 15.15 -12.61
N ALA A 65 -0.05 16.25 -13.13
CA ALA A 65 -0.43 16.33 -14.53
C ALA A 65 0.76 16.23 -15.48
N ALA A 66 1.89 16.87 -15.15
CA ALA A 66 3.12 16.71 -15.90
C ALA A 66 3.59 15.25 -15.91
N LYS A 67 3.53 14.56 -14.75
CA LYS A 67 3.81 13.14 -14.64
C LYS A 67 2.89 12.29 -15.53
N LEU A 68 1.59 12.55 -15.54
CA LEU A 68 0.63 11.85 -16.40
C LEU A 68 0.93 12.04 -17.89
N ILE A 69 1.41 13.21 -18.26
CA ILE A 69 1.79 13.54 -19.66
C ILE A 69 3.12 12.90 -20.03
N ASN A 70 4.15 13.08 -19.19
CA ASN A 70 5.53 12.72 -19.53
C ASN A 70 5.81 11.23 -19.29
N ASP A 71 5.40 10.68 -18.12
CA ASP A 71 5.73 9.30 -17.73
C ASP A 71 4.67 8.31 -18.26
N TYR A 72 3.40 8.70 -18.26
CA TYR A 72 2.30 7.82 -18.70
C TYR A 72 1.86 8.08 -20.15
N GLY A 73 2.32 9.15 -20.78
CA GLY A 73 2.04 9.46 -22.18
C GLY A 73 0.63 9.96 -22.48
N TYR A 74 -0.17 10.29 -21.48
CA TYR A 74 -1.55 10.76 -21.69
C TYR A 74 -1.55 12.12 -22.39
N PRO A 75 -2.24 12.28 -23.56
CA PRO A 75 -2.34 13.58 -24.20
C PRO A 75 -3.16 14.54 -23.35
N LYS A 76 -2.78 15.83 -23.38
CA LYS A 76 -3.46 16.90 -22.64
C LYS A 76 -4.97 16.96 -22.88
N SER A 77 -5.41 16.57 -24.07
CA SER A 77 -6.83 16.52 -24.47
C SER A 77 -7.66 15.50 -23.64
N ARG A 78 -7.02 14.45 -23.11
CA ARG A 78 -7.67 13.47 -22.25
C ARG A 78 -7.74 13.90 -20.78
N LEU A 79 -6.98 14.92 -20.38
CA LEU A 79 -6.95 15.41 -19.01
C LEU A 79 -8.00 16.48 -18.78
N ALA A 80 -8.72 16.40 -17.68
CA ALA A 80 -9.63 17.44 -17.20
C ALA A 80 -9.34 17.75 -15.74
N PHE A 81 -9.29 19.04 -15.38
CA PHE A 81 -9.13 19.50 -14.01
C PHE A 81 -10.44 20.03 -13.45
N GLU A 82 -10.65 19.86 -12.14
CA GLU A 82 -11.87 20.31 -11.48
C GLU A 82 -13.12 19.74 -12.19
N TYR A 83 -13.05 18.45 -12.51
CA TYR A 83 -14.10 17.79 -13.29
C TYR A 83 -15.39 17.68 -12.45
N PRO A 84 -16.53 18.19 -12.93
CA PRO A 84 -17.78 18.18 -12.17
C PRO A 84 -18.35 16.75 -12.08
N ILE A 85 -18.72 16.35 -10.87
CA ILE A 85 -19.37 15.07 -10.56
C ILE A 85 -20.70 15.39 -9.89
N TYR A 86 -21.78 14.82 -10.39
CA TYR A 86 -23.13 15.12 -9.96
C TYR A 86 -23.67 14.05 -9.00
N PHE A 87 -24.06 14.46 -7.80
CA PHE A 87 -24.71 13.64 -6.80
C PHE A 87 -26.13 14.19 -6.58
N GLY A 88 -27.04 13.82 -7.47
CA GLY A 88 -28.39 14.41 -7.47
C GLY A 88 -28.32 15.94 -7.68
N ARG A 89 -28.63 16.73 -6.64
CA ARG A 89 -28.57 18.20 -6.69
C ARG A 89 -27.23 18.80 -6.30
N GLU A 90 -26.34 18.01 -5.73
CA GLU A 90 -25.00 18.46 -5.31
C GLU A 90 -24.01 18.22 -6.44
N THR A 91 -23.14 19.20 -6.68
CA THR A 91 -22.03 19.08 -7.62
C THR A 91 -20.71 19.16 -6.85
N LYS A 92 -19.94 18.07 -6.90
CA LYS A 92 -18.56 18.01 -6.40
C LYS A 92 -17.58 18.06 -7.56
N ARG A 93 -16.28 18.16 -7.28
CA ARG A 93 -15.26 18.25 -8.34
C ARG A 93 -14.11 17.33 -8.01
N ALA A 94 -13.74 16.49 -8.97
CA ALA A 94 -12.52 15.71 -8.91
C ALA A 94 -11.33 16.56 -9.38
N ASP A 95 -10.19 16.41 -8.72
CA ASP A 95 -8.99 17.21 -8.99
C ASP A 95 -8.48 17.03 -10.41
N ILE A 96 -8.27 15.78 -10.84
CA ILE A 96 -7.87 15.41 -12.20
C ILE A 96 -8.69 14.21 -12.65
N VAL A 97 -9.16 14.23 -13.88
CA VAL A 97 -9.78 13.09 -14.55
C VAL A 97 -9.04 12.81 -15.85
N ILE A 98 -8.69 11.56 -16.07
CA ILE A 98 -8.26 11.05 -17.37
C ILE A 98 -9.51 10.48 -18.04
N ARG A 99 -9.85 11.02 -19.20
CA ARG A 99 -10.99 10.57 -20.00
C ARG A 99 -10.67 9.30 -20.75
N ASP A 100 -11.70 8.52 -21.06
CA ASP A 100 -11.55 7.37 -21.93
C ASP A 100 -11.01 7.75 -23.31
N ASN A 101 -10.38 6.79 -23.99
CA ASN A 101 -9.79 7.03 -25.30
C ASN A 101 -10.84 7.16 -26.39
N ASP A 102 -11.89 6.37 -26.30
CA ASP A 102 -12.89 6.22 -27.34
C ASP A 102 -14.12 7.12 -27.09
N ASP A 103 -14.38 7.45 -25.82
CA ASP A 103 -15.44 8.38 -25.40
C ASP A 103 -14.94 9.42 -24.42
N ALA A 104 -14.75 10.64 -24.88
CA ALA A 104 -14.30 11.78 -24.08
C ALA A 104 -15.27 12.20 -22.96
N ASN A 105 -16.49 11.68 -22.92
CA ASN A 105 -17.48 11.93 -21.86
C ASN A 105 -17.35 10.94 -20.71
N VAL A 106 -16.65 9.82 -20.92
CA VAL A 106 -16.44 8.78 -19.93
C VAL A 106 -15.15 9.05 -19.15
N ALA A 107 -15.24 8.99 -17.82
CA ALA A 107 -14.07 9.03 -16.95
C ALA A 107 -13.41 7.65 -16.92
N TYR A 108 -12.12 7.58 -17.26
CA TYR A 108 -11.33 6.36 -17.22
C TYR A 108 -10.61 6.21 -15.88
N ILE A 109 -9.91 7.25 -15.45
CA ILE A 109 -9.19 7.28 -14.17
C ILE A 109 -9.51 8.58 -13.44
N ILE A 110 -9.81 8.51 -12.16
CA ILE A 110 -9.97 9.67 -11.28
C ILE A 110 -8.75 9.81 -10.39
N VAL A 111 -8.22 11.02 -10.28
CA VAL A 111 -7.13 11.35 -9.35
C VAL A 111 -7.63 12.37 -8.35
N GLU A 112 -7.43 12.07 -7.08
CA GLU A 112 -7.75 12.95 -5.96
C GLU A 112 -6.48 13.33 -5.21
N LEU A 113 -6.28 14.63 -5.06
CA LEU A 113 -5.14 15.23 -4.37
C LEU A 113 -5.56 15.69 -2.98
N LYS A 114 -4.87 15.26 -1.94
CA LYS A 114 -5.22 15.60 -0.56
C LYS A 114 -4.07 16.25 0.18
N LYS A 115 -4.41 17.02 1.20
CA LYS A 115 -3.42 17.53 2.16
C LYS A 115 -2.81 16.36 2.93
N PRO A 116 -1.52 16.41 3.30
CA PRO A 116 -0.81 15.29 3.92
C PRO A 116 -1.49 14.67 5.14
N LYS A 117 -2.22 15.45 5.93
CA LYS A 117 -2.91 14.97 7.14
C LYS A 117 -4.41 14.65 6.95
N ALA A 118 -4.94 14.73 5.74
CA ALA A 118 -6.36 14.44 5.51
C ALA A 118 -6.62 12.93 5.51
N LYS A 119 -7.38 12.44 6.50
CA LYS A 119 -7.77 11.02 6.62
C LYS A 119 -8.89 10.59 5.64
N ASP A 120 -9.73 11.53 5.20
CA ASP A 120 -11.00 11.22 4.54
C ASP A 120 -10.97 11.14 3.00
N GLY A 121 -9.80 11.34 2.38
CA GLY A 121 -9.70 11.43 0.93
C GLY A 121 -10.01 10.14 0.15
N ARG A 122 -9.85 8.98 0.77
CA ARG A 122 -10.08 7.68 0.12
C ARG A 122 -11.57 7.41 -0.09
N GLU A 123 -12.40 7.67 0.90
CA GLU A 123 -13.85 7.50 0.79
C GLU A 123 -14.46 8.47 -0.23
N GLN A 124 -13.97 9.70 -0.27
CA GLN A 124 -14.36 10.66 -1.29
C GLN A 124 -13.98 10.18 -2.69
N LEU A 125 -12.76 9.66 -2.88
CA LEU A 125 -12.29 9.10 -4.14
C LEU A 125 -13.16 7.91 -4.59
N LYS A 126 -13.47 6.99 -3.67
CA LYS A 126 -14.37 5.85 -3.93
C LYS A 126 -15.75 6.33 -4.41
N SER A 127 -16.32 7.32 -3.72
CA SER A 127 -17.60 7.92 -4.10
C SER A 127 -17.58 8.55 -5.49
N TYR A 128 -16.50 9.28 -5.83
CA TYR A 128 -16.35 9.90 -7.15
C TYR A 128 -16.19 8.87 -8.26
N THR A 129 -15.37 7.84 -8.01
CA THR A 129 -15.14 6.75 -8.95
C THR A 129 -16.43 5.97 -9.23
N HIS A 130 -17.22 5.75 -8.18
CA HIS A 130 -18.53 5.09 -8.32
C HIS A 130 -19.52 5.95 -9.13
N ALA A 131 -19.66 7.24 -8.79
CA ALA A 131 -20.60 8.14 -9.44
C ALA A 131 -20.30 8.38 -10.93
N THR A 132 -19.04 8.32 -11.33
CA THR A 132 -18.62 8.51 -12.73
C THR A 132 -18.51 7.22 -13.52
N GLY A 133 -18.53 6.07 -12.85
CA GLY A 133 -18.26 4.78 -13.50
C GLY A 133 -16.79 4.55 -13.90
N ALA A 134 -15.87 5.41 -13.46
CA ALA A 134 -14.45 5.25 -13.78
C ALA A 134 -13.92 3.87 -13.36
N SER A 135 -13.02 3.31 -14.15
CA SER A 135 -12.48 1.97 -13.92
C SER A 135 -11.38 1.97 -12.85
N MET A 136 -10.68 3.07 -12.70
CA MET A 136 -9.55 3.20 -11.80
C MET A 136 -9.57 4.53 -11.05
N ALA A 137 -8.86 4.54 -9.92
CA ALA A 137 -8.73 5.72 -9.09
C ALA A 137 -7.30 5.84 -8.54
N VAL A 138 -6.84 7.07 -8.35
CA VAL A 138 -5.53 7.40 -7.78
C VAL A 138 -5.75 8.37 -6.62
N TRP A 139 -5.17 8.05 -5.49
CA TRP A 139 -5.09 8.94 -4.35
C TRP A 139 -3.64 9.34 -4.12
N THR A 140 -3.37 10.62 -3.93
CA THR A 140 -2.03 11.08 -3.56
C THR A 140 -2.09 12.36 -2.72
N ASN A 141 -1.09 12.51 -1.85
CA ASN A 141 -0.87 13.72 -1.06
C ASN A 141 0.46 14.42 -1.38
N GLY A 142 1.10 14.04 -2.48
CA GLY A 142 2.41 14.55 -2.88
C GLY A 142 3.61 13.79 -2.28
N THR A 143 3.38 12.98 -1.25
CA THR A 143 4.41 12.14 -0.62
C THR A 143 4.12 10.66 -0.85
N THR A 144 2.88 10.25 -0.67
CA THR A 144 2.40 8.88 -0.87
C THR A 144 1.40 8.83 -2.00
N ILE A 145 1.32 7.70 -2.68
CA ILE A 145 0.38 7.45 -3.76
C ILE A 145 -0.22 6.05 -3.61
N ALA A 146 -1.51 5.93 -3.91
CA ALA A 146 -2.22 4.67 -3.94
C ALA A 146 -3.07 4.59 -5.20
N TYR A 147 -3.10 3.42 -5.80
CA TYR A 147 -3.82 3.14 -7.03
C TYR A 147 -4.89 2.08 -6.78
N TYR A 148 -6.06 2.28 -7.32
CA TYR A 148 -7.21 1.41 -7.10
C TYR A 148 -7.89 1.05 -8.42
N GLN A 149 -8.28 -0.20 -8.54
CA GLN A 149 -9.24 -0.67 -9.54
C GLN A 149 -10.63 -0.76 -8.90
N ARG A 150 -11.65 -0.20 -9.55
CA ARG A 150 -13.04 -0.40 -9.16
C ARG A 150 -13.54 -1.74 -9.67
N GLN A 151 -14.10 -2.54 -8.79
CA GLN A 151 -14.80 -3.80 -9.11
C GLN A 151 -16.28 -3.70 -8.72
N ASN A 152 -17.15 -4.31 -9.51
CA ASN A 152 -18.58 -4.35 -9.20
C ASN A 152 -18.87 -5.29 -8.00
N PRO A 153 -19.84 -4.97 -7.13
CA PRO A 153 -20.69 -3.78 -7.19
C PRO A 153 -20.03 -2.52 -6.62
N ASN A 154 -19.11 -2.56 -5.65
CA ASN A 154 -18.53 -1.37 -5.00
C ASN A 154 -17.17 -1.65 -4.34
N TYR A 155 -16.44 -2.64 -4.78
CA TYR A 155 -15.13 -2.97 -4.21
C TYR A 155 -14.02 -2.18 -4.92
N PHE A 156 -13.04 -1.77 -4.13
CA PHE A 156 -11.83 -1.13 -4.61
C PHE A 156 -10.63 -1.99 -4.26
N LYS A 157 -9.94 -2.43 -5.29
CA LYS A 157 -8.79 -3.31 -5.20
C LYS A 157 -7.54 -2.47 -5.40
N ASP A 158 -6.56 -2.61 -4.51
CA ASP A 158 -5.24 -2.01 -4.70
C ASP A 158 -4.61 -2.61 -5.97
N ILE A 159 -4.03 -1.76 -6.81
CA ILE A 159 -3.25 -2.13 -7.98
C ILE A 159 -1.87 -1.48 -7.90
N PRO A 160 -0.83 -2.06 -8.53
CA PRO A 160 0.53 -1.55 -8.39
C PRO A 160 0.74 -0.21 -9.06
N ASN A 161 -0.02 0.09 -10.10
CA ASN A 161 0.09 1.32 -10.90
C ASN A 161 -1.17 1.50 -11.74
N ILE A 162 -1.28 2.65 -12.44
CA ILE A 162 -2.20 2.83 -13.56
C ILE A 162 -1.50 2.54 -14.89
N PRO A 163 -2.22 2.09 -15.93
CA PRO A 163 -1.64 1.88 -17.25
C PRO A 163 -1.17 3.21 -17.88
N ASN A 164 -0.15 3.15 -18.71
CA ASN A 164 0.19 4.25 -19.60
C ASN A 164 -0.74 4.25 -20.82
N VAL A 165 -0.59 5.23 -21.72
CA VAL A 165 -1.49 5.40 -22.87
C VAL A 165 -1.49 4.20 -23.85
N HIS A 166 -0.45 3.36 -23.83
CA HIS A 166 -0.28 2.19 -24.69
C HIS A 166 -0.51 0.86 -23.96
N GLN A 167 -0.86 0.90 -22.69
CA GLN A 167 -1.07 -0.26 -21.86
C GLN A 167 -2.54 -0.40 -21.45
N THR A 168 -2.96 -1.62 -21.24
CA THR A 168 -4.20 -1.97 -20.56
C THR A 168 -3.93 -2.23 -19.07
N LEU A 169 -5.00 -2.30 -18.28
CA LEU A 169 -4.85 -2.71 -16.88
C LEU A 169 -4.32 -4.14 -16.76
N GLU A 170 -4.68 -5.01 -17.68
CA GLU A 170 -4.18 -6.39 -17.71
C GLU A 170 -2.66 -6.44 -17.90
N ASP A 171 -2.10 -5.61 -18.77
CA ASP A 171 -0.65 -5.52 -18.98
C ASP A 171 0.08 -5.15 -17.67
N ILE A 172 -0.48 -4.21 -16.90
CA ILE A 172 0.08 -3.82 -15.59
C ILE A 172 0.04 -4.98 -14.59
N LEU A 173 -1.08 -5.69 -14.55
CA LEU A 173 -1.31 -6.75 -13.57
C LEU A 173 -0.50 -8.02 -13.90
N GLN A 174 -0.14 -8.24 -15.17
CA GLN A 174 0.68 -9.37 -15.61
C GLN A 174 2.19 -9.10 -15.58
N THR A 175 2.63 -7.85 -15.34
CA THR A 175 4.05 -7.52 -15.23
C THR A 175 4.72 -8.38 -14.15
N PRO A 176 5.85 -9.05 -14.43
CA PRO A 176 6.62 -9.78 -13.43
C PRO A 176 6.93 -8.89 -12.23
N PHE A 177 6.86 -9.44 -11.05
CA PHE A 177 7.12 -8.74 -9.80
C PHE A 177 8.01 -9.59 -8.91
N THR A 178 9.24 -9.16 -8.74
CA THR A 178 10.28 -9.90 -8.03
C THR A 178 10.39 -9.46 -6.57
N MET A 179 11.22 -10.16 -5.80
CA MET A 179 11.55 -9.76 -4.43
C MET A 179 12.23 -8.38 -4.38
N ASP A 180 13.06 -8.04 -5.37
CA ASP A 180 13.69 -6.72 -5.47
C ASP A 180 12.65 -5.61 -5.67
N ASP A 181 11.62 -5.87 -6.47
CA ASP A 181 10.52 -4.93 -6.67
C ASP A 181 9.71 -4.74 -5.38
N LEU A 182 9.47 -5.82 -4.64
CA LEU A 182 8.79 -5.78 -3.35
C LEU A 182 9.58 -4.96 -2.33
N VAL A 183 10.90 -5.15 -2.25
CA VAL A 183 11.80 -4.39 -1.36
C VAL A 183 11.77 -2.89 -1.69
N LYS A 184 11.88 -2.53 -2.97
CA LYS A 184 11.84 -1.12 -3.42
C LYS A 184 10.48 -0.45 -3.16
N ASN A 185 9.41 -1.24 -3.19
CA ASN A 185 8.04 -0.76 -3.12
C ASN A 185 7.31 -1.13 -1.83
N ASP A 186 8.04 -1.60 -0.81
CA ASP A 186 7.44 -2.03 0.45
C ASP A 186 6.44 -1.02 1.02
N LYS A 187 5.20 -1.47 1.15
CA LYS A 187 4.05 -0.65 1.51
C LYS A 187 4.17 -0.10 2.94
N LEU A 188 4.75 -0.86 3.85
CA LEU A 188 4.93 -0.42 5.24
C LEU A 188 5.92 0.75 5.32
N THR A 189 7.05 0.63 4.64
CA THR A 189 8.07 1.68 4.60
C THR A 189 7.54 2.95 3.92
N LYS A 190 6.82 2.80 2.79
CA LYS A 190 6.30 3.94 2.03
C LYS A 190 5.13 4.66 2.69
N THR A 191 4.27 3.94 3.39
CA THR A 191 3.06 4.52 3.98
C THR A 191 3.21 4.90 5.44
N GLY A 192 4.26 4.42 6.11
CA GLY A 192 4.45 4.55 7.56
C GLY A 192 3.41 3.79 8.38
N LYS A 193 2.64 2.88 7.77
CA LYS A 193 1.69 2.01 8.44
C LYS A 193 2.40 0.79 9.02
N SER A 194 1.90 0.27 10.13
CA SER A 194 2.30 -1.04 10.64
C SER A 194 1.53 -2.17 9.97
N LEU A 195 2.03 -3.39 10.05
CA LEU A 195 1.29 -4.58 9.59
C LEU A 195 -0.03 -4.74 10.37
N LYS A 196 -0.04 -4.37 11.65
CA LYS A 196 -1.23 -4.33 12.48
C LYS A 196 -2.30 -3.39 11.93
N ASP A 197 -1.92 -2.19 11.47
CA ASP A 197 -2.88 -1.24 10.87
C ASP A 197 -3.53 -1.84 9.62
N LEU A 198 -2.76 -2.55 8.79
CA LEU A 198 -3.30 -3.22 7.59
C LEU A 198 -4.24 -4.39 7.96
N ILE A 199 -3.93 -5.14 9.01
CA ILE A 199 -4.81 -6.20 9.51
C ILE A 199 -6.12 -5.60 10.03
N LEU A 200 -6.06 -4.50 10.76
CA LEU A 200 -7.25 -3.78 11.23
C LEU A 200 -8.11 -3.31 10.05
N GLU A 201 -7.50 -2.73 9.02
CA GLU A 201 -8.23 -2.33 7.81
C GLU A 201 -8.89 -3.53 7.12
N MET A 202 -8.19 -4.65 6.96
CA MET A 202 -8.77 -5.88 6.39
C MET A 202 -9.91 -6.44 7.25
N GLU A 203 -9.79 -6.34 8.57
CA GLU A 203 -10.82 -6.78 9.50
C GLU A 203 -12.10 -5.94 9.35
N ASP A 204 -11.95 -4.62 9.33
CA ASP A 204 -13.07 -3.70 9.18
C ASP A 204 -13.75 -3.82 7.81
N GLU A 205 -12.97 -4.00 6.74
CA GLU A 205 -13.51 -4.06 5.37
C GLU A 205 -14.16 -5.41 5.04
N VAL A 206 -13.60 -6.52 5.53
CA VAL A 206 -13.94 -7.86 5.01
C VAL A 206 -14.13 -8.90 6.10
N LEU A 207 -13.18 -9.04 7.01
CA LEU A 207 -13.09 -10.21 7.85
C LEU A 207 -14.17 -10.28 8.93
N ALA A 208 -14.61 -9.12 9.45
CA ALA A 208 -15.68 -9.04 10.45
C ALA A 208 -17.01 -9.62 9.94
N ASN A 209 -17.25 -9.56 8.63
CA ASN A 209 -18.49 -10.04 8.00
C ASN A 209 -18.33 -11.38 7.26
N ALA A 210 -17.11 -11.95 7.24
CA ALA A 210 -16.83 -13.17 6.48
C ALA A 210 -17.28 -14.45 7.19
N GLY A 211 -17.62 -14.38 8.50
CA GLY A 211 -18.04 -15.54 9.28
C GLY A 211 -16.93 -16.58 9.52
N VAL A 212 -15.67 -16.13 9.47
CA VAL A 212 -14.46 -16.95 9.66
C VAL A 212 -13.68 -16.50 10.89
N ASP A 213 -12.79 -17.37 11.38
CA ASP A 213 -11.81 -16.97 12.39
C ASP A 213 -10.76 -16.05 11.73
N VAL A 214 -10.80 -14.77 12.09
CA VAL A 214 -9.93 -13.72 11.53
C VAL A 214 -8.46 -14.03 11.76
N PHE A 215 -8.11 -14.47 12.97
CA PHE A 215 -6.74 -14.81 13.31
C PHE A 215 -6.21 -15.94 12.42
N GLU A 216 -6.98 -17.02 12.33
CA GLU A 216 -6.58 -18.21 11.58
C GLU A 216 -6.42 -17.88 10.08
N GLU A 217 -7.34 -17.12 9.49
CA GLU A 217 -7.28 -16.79 8.07
C GLU A 217 -6.13 -15.82 7.73
N VAL A 218 -5.92 -14.78 8.54
CA VAL A 218 -4.79 -13.86 8.36
C VAL A 218 -3.46 -14.60 8.52
N PHE A 219 -3.37 -15.52 9.51
CA PHE A 219 -2.18 -16.31 9.74
C PHE A 219 -1.86 -17.22 8.54
N LYS A 220 -2.87 -17.89 7.95
CA LYS A 220 -2.69 -18.68 6.73
C LYS A 220 -2.16 -17.85 5.56
N LEU A 221 -2.69 -16.63 5.37
CA LEU A 221 -2.24 -15.75 4.31
C LEU A 221 -0.81 -15.26 4.51
N ILE A 222 -0.46 -14.84 5.73
CA ILE A 222 0.91 -14.44 6.08
C ILE A 222 1.88 -15.62 5.86
N PHE A 223 1.49 -16.81 6.24
CA PHE A 223 2.31 -18.01 6.09
C PHE A 223 2.56 -18.39 4.63
N ALA A 224 1.52 -18.31 3.81
CA ALA A 224 1.65 -18.50 2.36
C ALA A 224 2.57 -17.43 1.73
N LYS A 225 2.41 -16.16 2.16
CA LYS A 225 3.22 -15.05 1.68
C LYS A 225 4.70 -15.17 2.09
N LEU A 226 4.98 -15.53 3.33
CA LEU A 226 6.35 -15.77 3.80
C LEU A 226 7.06 -16.87 3.00
N TYR A 227 6.34 -17.91 2.63
CA TYR A 227 6.86 -18.98 1.79
C TYR A 227 7.23 -18.47 0.39
N ASP A 228 6.35 -17.69 -0.23
CA ASP A 228 6.57 -17.09 -1.55
C ASP A 228 7.78 -16.15 -1.55
N GLU A 229 7.85 -15.26 -0.57
CA GLU A 229 8.98 -14.33 -0.42
C GLU A 229 10.30 -15.04 -0.11
N GLN A 230 10.28 -16.15 0.62
CA GLN A 230 11.48 -16.92 0.89
C GLN A 230 12.05 -17.53 -0.41
N ILE A 231 11.18 -18.04 -1.31
CA ILE A 231 11.62 -18.51 -2.64
C ILE A 231 12.18 -17.33 -3.42
N GLY A 232 11.45 -16.21 -3.49
CA GLY A 232 11.91 -15.02 -4.20
C GLY A 232 13.22 -14.43 -3.68
N ALA A 233 13.54 -14.62 -2.40
CA ALA A 233 14.83 -14.21 -1.84
C ALA A 233 15.98 -15.15 -2.22
N THR A 234 15.70 -16.40 -2.59
CA THR A 234 16.72 -17.39 -2.98
C THR A 234 16.88 -17.51 -4.49
N GLU A 235 15.82 -17.23 -5.26
CA GLU A 235 15.78 -17.36 -6.72
C GLU A 235 15.62 -15.96 -7.35
N LYS A 236 16.68 -15.44 -7.95
CA LYS A 236 16.79 -14.03 -8.38
C LYS A 236 15.69 -13.55 -9.35
N ASP A 237 15.24 -14.44 -10.24
CA ASP A 237 14.24 -14.10 -11.29
C ASP A 237 12.85 -14.67 -10.96
N TYR A 238 12.64 -15.10 -9.71
CA TYR A 238 11.36 -15.64 -9.27
C TYR A 238 10.29 -14.57 -9.27
N ASN A 239 9.19 -14.84 -9.97
CA ASN A 239 8.01 -14.00 -9.98
C ASN A 239 7.14 -14.34 -8.78
N LEU A 240 6.99 -13.40 -7.85
CA LEU A 240 6.17 -13.59 -6.66
C LEU A 240 4.73 -13.97 -7.03
N VAL A 241 4.26 -15.05 -6.42
CA VAL A 241 2.96 -15.68 -6.69
C VAL A 241 1.86 -15.07 -5.83
N PHE A 242 2.18 -14.62 -4.61
CA PHE A 242 1.23 -13.99 -3.68
C PHE A 242 0.85 -12.60 -4.16
N ARG A 243 0.14 -12.56 -5.27
CA ARG A 243 -0.21 -11.31 -5.96
C ARG A 243 -1.49 -11.44 -6.76
N ASN A 244 -2.23 -10.34 -6.78
CA ASN A 244 -3.36 -10.17 -7.65
C ASN A 244 -2.91 -9.59 -9.00
N SER A 245 -2.74 -10.46 -10.00
CA SER A 245 -2.26 -10.14 -11.34
C SER A 245 -3.36 -10.16 -12.40
N GLY A 246 -4.59 -9.74 -12.04
CA GLY A 246 -5.72 -9.62 -12.99
C GLY A 246 -6.53 -10.89 -13.23
N GLN A 247 -6.10 -12.04 -12.68
CA GLN A 247 -6.86 -13.28 -12.73
C GLN A 247 -8.21 -13.15 -12.01
N SER A 248 -9.17 -14.01 -12.35
CA SER A 248 -10.44 -14.07 -11.62
C SER A 248 -10.22 -14.42 -10.14
N ASP A 249 -11.14 -14.00 -9.26
CA ASP A 249 -11.04 -14.27 -7.82
C ASP A 249 -10.93 -15.78 -7.51
N ILE A 250 -11.57 -16.62 -8.32
CA ILE A 250 -11.50 -18.08 -8.21
C ILE A 250 -10.09 -18.58 -8.56
N GLN A 251 -9.50 -18.07 -9.64
CA GLN A 251 -8.13 -18.42 -10.04
C GLN A 251 -7.12 -17.95 -9.01
N LEU A 252 -7.31 -16.73 -8.47
CA LEU A 252 -6.47 -16.21 -7.39
C LEU A 252 -6.57 -17.12 -6.16
N LYS A 253 -7.77 -17.48 -5.73
CA LYS A 253 -7.97 -18.37 -4.58
C LYS A 253 -7.24 -19.70 -4.77
N ASN A 254 -7.39 -20.35 -5.91
CA ASN A 254 -6.71 -21.60 -6.21
C ASN A 254 -5.18 -21.45 -6.15
N LYS A 255 -4.65 -20.33 -6.66
CA LYS A 255 -3.22 -20.01 -6.66
C LYS A 255 -2.68 -19.82 -5.23
N ILE A 256 -3.40 -19.09 -4.38
CA ILE A 256 -3.02 -18.85 -2.99
C ILE A 256 -3.18 -20.11 -2.13
N GLU A 257 -4.21 -20.93 -2.36
CA GLU A 257 -4.37 -22.24 -1.69
C GLU A 257 -3.26 -23.22 -2.07
N ASP A 258 -2.79 -23.21 -3.33
CA ASP A 258 -1.64 -24.02 -3.75
C ASP A 258 -0.35 -23.56 -3.04
N LEU A 259 -0.14 -22.25 -2.96
CA LEU A 259 0.98 -21.65 -2.26
C LEU A 259 0.95 -22.00 -0.76
N PHE A 260 -0.20 -21.86 -0.12
CA PHE A 260 -0.40 -22.25 1.29
C PHE A 260 -0.10 -23.74 1.53
N ARG A 261 -0.56 -24.61 0.64
CA ARG A 261 -0.32 -26.04 0.72
C ARG A 261 1.17 -26.40 0.61
N LYS A 262 1.91 -25.70 -0.29
CA LYS A 262 3.37 -25.82 -0.40
C LYS A 262 4.08 -25.35 0.87
N ALA A 263 3.63 -24.24 1.45
CA ALA A 263 4.13 -23.73 2.74
C ALA A 263 3.92 -24.75 3.87
N CYS A 264 2.73 -25.33 3.99
CA CYS A 264 2.43 -26.38 4.96
C CYS A 264 3.29 -27.63 4.78
N SER A 265 3.62 -27.98 3.53
CA SER A 265 4.49 -29.12 3.24
C SER A 265 5.94 -28.87 3.62
N LYS A 266 6.41 -27.61 3.50
CA LYS A 266 7.76 -27.21 3.91
C LYS A 266 7.91 -27.07 5.41
N TRP A 267 6.93 -26.46 6.08
CA TRP A 267 6.92 -26.21 7.51
C TRP A 267 5.82 -27.07 8.17
N THR A 268 6.14 -28.34 8.34
CA THR A 268 5.20 -29.30 8.90
C THR A 268 4.91 -29.03 10.39
N GLY A 269 3.67 -29.32 10.83
CA GLY A 269 3.28 -29.21 12.23
C GLY A 269 2.71 -27.85 12.65
N VAL A 270 2.74 -26.83 11.78
CA VAL A 270 2.15 -25.50 12.07
C VAL A 270 0.62 -25.55 11.91
N PHE A 271 0.14 -26.18 10.85
CA PHE A 271 -1.29 -26.35 10.57
C PHE A 271 -1.68 -27.83 10.54
N ALA A 272 -2.95 -28.10 10.75
CA ALA A 272 -3.52 -29.44 10.52
C ALA A 272 -3.34 -29.83 9.04
N LYS A 273 -3.21 -31.13 8.76
CA LYS A 273 -2.94 -31.64 7.41
C LYS A 273 -4.04 -31.31 6.39
N ASP A 274 -5.25 -31.08 6.86
CA ASP A 274 -6.44 -30.74 6.10
C ASP A 274 -6.81 -29.25 6.14
N ALA A 275 -5.93 -28.42 6.71
CA ALA A 275 -6.16 -26.98 6.81
C ALA A 275 -6.34 -26.35 5.43
N LYS A 276 -7.39 -25.55 5.28
CA LYS A 276 -7.75 -24.83 4.06
C LYS A 276 -8.05 -23.37 4.38
N ILE A 277 -7.93 -22.52 3.37
CA ILE A 277 -8.36 -21.12 3.48
C ILE A 277 -9.89 -21.09 3.38
N ALA A 278 -10.56 -20.63 4.44
CA ALA A 278 -12.02 -20.59 4.53
C ALA A 278 -12.63 -19.33 3.86
N LEU A 279 -11.82 -18.30 3.58
CA LEU A 279 -12.29 -17.09 2.91
C LEU A 279 -12.93 -17.41 1.56
N THR A 280 -14.02 -16.70 1.23
CA THR A 280 -14.58 -16.71 -0.12
C THR A 280 -13.61 -16.11 -1.12
N SER A 281 -13.74 -16.44 -2.40
CA SER A 281 -12.82 -15.92 -3.43
C SER A 281 -12.75 -14.39 -3.49
N PRO A 282 -13.87 -13.64 -3.41
CA PRO A 282 -13.82 -12.18 -3.33
C PRO A 282 -13.15 -11.65 -2.07
N HIS A 283 -13.43 -12.23 -0.88
CA HIS A 283 -12.82 -11.80 0.38
C HIS A 283 -11.30 -12.05 0.37
N LEU A 284 -10.88 -13.20 -0.13
CA LEU A 284 -9.46 -13.52 -0.28
C LEU A 284 -8.76 -12.54 -1.23
N SER A 285 -9.40 -12.17 -2.34
CA SER A 285 -8.87 -11.21 -3.31
C SER A 285 -8.56 -9.85 -2.68
N ILE A 286 -9.45 -9.36 -1.80
CA ILE A 286 -9.23 -8.10 -1.07
C ILE A 286 -8.07 -8.24 -0.08
N CYS A 287 -8.03 -9.32 0.70
CA CYS A 287 -6.94 -9.56 1.66
C CYS A 287 -5.57 -9.68 0.97
N VAL A 288 -5.50 -10.41 -0.16
CA VAL A 288 -4.26 -10.51 -0.97
C VAL A 288 -3.82 -9.14 -1.46
N SER A 289 -4.72 -8.34 -2.02
CA SER A 289 -4.41 -6.98 -2.51
C SER A 289 -3.92 -6.04 -1.40
N SER A 290 -4.40 -6.23 -0.17
CA SER A 290 -3.92 -5.47 1.00
C SER A 290 -2.50 -5.85 1.40
N LEU A 291 -2.15 -7.14 1.30
CA LEU A 291 -0.88 -7.70 1.76
C LEU A 291 0.20 -7.80 0.67
N GLU A 292 -0.16 -7.88 -0.63
CA GLU A 292 0.79 -8.18 -1.71
C GLU A 292 1.99 -7.22 -1.78
N GLY A 293 1.77 -5.94 -1.46
CA GLY A 293 2.81 -4.90 -1.44
C GLY A 293 3.60 -4.82 -0.13
N VAL A 294 3.37 -5.69 0.84
CA VAL A 294 4.05 -5.71 2.14
C VAL A 294 5.20 -6.70 2.11
N LYS A 295 6.40 -6.27 2.48
CA LYS A 295 7.53 -7.17 2.66
C LYS A 295 7.49 -7.77 4.08
N LEU A 296 7.46 -9.10 4.18
CA LEU A 296 7.44 -9.83 5.45
C LEU A 296 8.74 -10.59 5.72
N PHE A 297 9.31 -11.24 4.71
CA PHE A 297 10.52 -12.05 4.86
C PHE A 297 11.74 -11.18 5.14
N ASN A 298 12.50 -11.51 6.18
CA ASN A 298 13.63 -10.70 6.68
C ASN A 298 13.26 -9.23 6.96
N SER A 299 12.00 -8.95 7.26
CA SER A 299 11.60 -7.67 7.85
C SER A 299 11.96 -7.64 9.34
N ASN A 300 11.93 -6.43 9.94
CA ASN A 300 12.15 -6.32 11.37
C ASN A 300 11.10 -7.18 12.12
N LEU A 301 11.56 -8.03 13.05
CA LEU A 301 10.70 -8.89 13.87
C LEU A 301 9.57 -8.12 14.54
N ASP A 302 9.84 -6.90 15.00
CA ASP A 302 8.85 -6.06 15.68
C ASP A 302 7.58 -5.84 14.84
N VAL A 303 7.71 -5.79 13.50
CA VAL A 303 6.60 -5.58 12.58
C VAL A 303 5.63 -6.77 12.56
N VAL A 304 6.19 -7.97 12.44
CA VAL A 304 5.39 -9.21 12.37
C VAL A 304 4.80 -9.53 13.73
N ASP A 305 5.60 -9.37 14.74
CA ASP A 305 5.25 -9.70 16.11
C ASP A 305 4.14 -8.79 16.68
N GLU A 306 4.16 -7.47 16.46
CA GLU A 306 3.09 -6.56 16.91
C GLU A 306 1.74 -6.96 16.30
N ALA A 307 1.76 -7.35 15.03
CA ALA A 307 0.58 -7.83 14.34
C ALA A 307 0.04 -9.12 14.96
N PHE A 308 0.94 -10.07 15.28
CA PHE A 308 0.54 -11.32 15.93
C PHE A 308 0.05 -11.13 17.36
N GLU A 309 0.70 -10.30 18.18
CA GLU A 309 0.20 -9.94 19.51
C GLU A 309 -1.22 -9.37 19.48
N TYR A 310 -1.49 -8.48 18.50
CA TYR A 310 -2.82 -7.93 18.30
C TYR A 310 -3.86 -9.04 17.98
N LEU A 311 -3.57 -9.87 16.99
CA LEU A 311 -4.48 -10.95 16.57
C LEU A 311 -4.75 -11.95 17.71
N MET A 312 -3.71 -12.31 18.45
CA MET A 312 -3.82 -13.25 19.57
C MET A 312 -4.58 -12.64 20.75
N SER A 313 -4.38 -11.36 21.06
CA SER A 313 -5.13 -10.67 22.12
C SER A 313 -6.63 -10.65 21.87
N LYS A 314 -7.03 -10.68 20.61
CA LYS A 314 -8.44 -10.74 20.20
C LYS A 314 -9.01 -12.17 20.26
N SER A 315 -8.27 -13.16 19.76
CA SER A 315 -8.66 -14.56 19.78
C SER A 315 -8.78 -15.09 21.22
N SER A 316 -7.90 -14.67 22.12
CA SER A 316 -7.90 -15.11 23.52
C SER A 316 -8.99 -14.51 24.40
N LYS A 317 -9.68 -13.46 23.95
CA LYS A 317 -10.85 -12.90 24.69
C LYS A 317 -12.07 -13.86 24.72
N GLY A 318 -12.03 -14.92 23.94
CA GLY A 318 -13.12 -15.90 23.84
C GLY A 318 -12.99 -17.10 24.77
N GLU A 319 -11.86 -17.74 24.97
CA GLU A 319 -11.83 -19.04 25.65
C GLU A 319 -10.61 -19.48 26.47
N LYS A 320 -9.41 -18.94 26.35
CA LYS A 320 -8.25 -19.32 27.21
C LYS A 320 -7.21 -18.22 27.27
N GLY A 321 -7.09 -17.58 28.43
CA GLY A 321 -6.08 -16.53 28.67
C GLY A 321 -4.65 -17.07 28.61
N GLN A 322 -4.06 -17.07 27.40
CA GLN A 322 -2.61 -17.17 27.27
C GLN A 322 -2.05 -15.77 27.46
N TYR A 323 -1.24 -15.58 28.49
CA TYR A 323 -0.53 -14.35 28.74
C TYR A 323 0.86 -14.45 28.08
N PHE A 324 1.18 -13.48 27.25
CA PHE A 324 2.52 -13.36 26.66
C PHE A 324 3.38 -12.49 27.55
N THR A 325 4.64 -12.90 27.71
CA THR A 325 5.64 -12.03 28.36
C THR A 325 5.90 -10.83 27.44
N PRO A 326 5.73 -9.59 27.94
CA PRO A 326 6.01 -8.42 27.13
C PRO A 326 7.45 -8.44 26.59
N ARG A 327 7.62 -8.04 25.33
CA ARG A 327 8.92 -8.11 24.64
C ARG A 327 10.01 -7.36 25.32
N TYR A 328 9.74 -6.13 25.78
CA TYR A 328 10.74 -5.34 26.49
C TYR A 328 11.28 -6.08 27.71
N VAL A 329 10.48 -6.95 28.34
CA VAL A 329 10.90 -7.84 29.44
C VAL A 329 11.80 -8.93 28.90
N ILE A 330 11.41 -9.58 27.79
CA ILE A 330 12.21 -10.62 27.13
C ILE A 330 13.56 -10.04 26.70
N ASP A 331 13.57 -8.93 26.00
CA ASP A 331 14.78 -8.25 25.53
C ASP A 331 15.69 -7.83 26.69
N MET A 332 15.11 -7.32 27.76
CA MET A 332 15.85 -6.99 28.98
C MET A 332 16.54 -8.23 29.54
N CYS A 333 15.82 -9.32 29.72
CA CYS A 333 16.36 -10.57 30.26
C CYS A 333 17.44 -11.15 29.36
N VAL A 334 17.23 -11.21 28.04
CA VAL A 334 18.21 -11.71 27.08
C VAL A 334 19.48 -10.86 27.09
N LYS A 335 19.36 -9.53 27.12
CA LYS A 335 20.50 -8.62 27.21
C LYS A 335 21.25 -8.75 28.54
N MET A 336 20.55 -8.98 29.66
CA MET A 336 21.17 -9.21 30.96
C MET A 336 21.94 -10.53 31.01
N LEU A 337 21.40 -11.59 30.42
CA LEU A 337 22.06 -12.90 30.35
C LEU A 337 23.19 -12.91 29.32
N ASN A 338 23.09 -12.10 28.28
CA ASN A 338 24.05 -11.96 27.18
C ASN A 338 24.57 -13.30 26.63
N PRO A 339 23.66 -14.20 26.17
CA PRO A 339 24.01 -15.53 25.70
C PRO A 339 24.98 -15.48 24.51
N GLN A 340 25.91 -16.47 24.45
CA GLN A 340 26.93 -16.57 23.43
C GLN A 340 26.66 -17.76 22.48
N VAL A 341 27.38 -17.81 21.35
CA VAL A 341 27.21 -18.80 20.27
C VAL A 341 27.27 -20.25 20.73
N ASP A 342 28.18 -20.55 21.67
CA ASP A 342 28.45 -21.92 22.12
C ASP A 342 27.65 -22.32 23.38
N GLU A 343 26.75 -21.47 23.84
CA GLU A 343 25.94 -21.77 25.03
C GLU A 343 24.65 -22.50 24.67
N THR A 344 24.20 -23.35 25.60
CA THR A 344 22.94 -24.08 25.49
C THR A 344 21.88 -23.39 26.31
N MET A 345 20.73 -23.11 25.70
CA MET A 345 19.57 -22.56 26.37
C MET A 345 18.47 -23.60 26.55
N ILE A 346 17.84 -23.58 27.70
CA ILE A 346 16.58 -24.29 27.97
C ILE A 346 15.52 -23.31 28.46
N ASP A 347 14.34 -23.39 27.93
CA ASP A 347 13.14 -22.70 28.41
C ASP A 347 12.09 -23.77 28.82
N THR A 348 11.91 -23.95 30.12
CA THR A 348 11.03 -24.97 30.68
C THR A 348 9.54 -24.61 30.59
N ALA A 349 9.21 -23.37 30.21
CA ALA A 349 7.85 -22.86 30.08
C ALA A 349 7.74 -21.97 28.82
N ALA A 350 8.27 -22.48 27.71
CA ALA A 350 8.53 -21.69 26.50
C ALA A 350 7.31 -20.95 25.92
N GLY A 351 6.09 -21.42 26.17
CA GLY A 351 4.88 -20.78 25.64
C GLY A 351 4.95 -20.59 24.12
N SER A 352 4.95 -19.34 23.68
CA SER A 352 5.16 -18.96 22.27
C SER A 352 6.64 -18.93 21.83
N SER A 353 7.55 -19.42 22.66
CA SER A 353 9.01 -19.42 22.43
C SER A 353 9.65 -18.02 22.34
N GLY A 354 9.08 -17.03 23.00
CA GLY A 354 9.57 -15.65 22.99
C GLY A 354 11.04 -15.57 23.43
N PHE A 355 11.42 -16.16 24.57
CA PHE A 355 12.79 -16.18 25.04
C PHE A 355 13.77 -16.90 24.11
N PRO A 356 13.49 -18.15 23.63
CA PRO A 356 14.35 -18.82 22.66
C PRO A 356 14.57 -18.00 21.38
N VAL A 357 13.51 -17.46 20.80
CA VAL A 357 13.58 -16.67 19.54
C VAL A 357 14.44 -15.43 19.74
N HIS A 358 14.18 -14.62 20.77
CA HIS A 358 14.96 -13.41 21.03
C HIS A 358 16.43 -13.72 21.38
N THR A 359 16.68 -14.84 22.03
CA THR A 359 18.06 -15.32 22.29
C THR A 359 18.81 -15.62 21.00
N ILE A 360 18.19 -16.36 20.06
CA ILE A 360 18.78 -16.64 18.74
C ILE A 360 19.11 -15.32 18.02
N PHE A 361 18.19 -14.35 18.00
CA PHE A 361 18.42 -13.06 17.35
C PHE A 361 19.52 -12.24 18.02
N HIS A 362 19.60 -12.27 19.34
CA HIS A 362 20.66 -11.61 20.08
C HIS A 362 22.04 -12.15 19.68
N VAL A 363 22.19 -13.47 19.66
CA VAL A 363 23.43 -14.15 19.25
C VAL A 363 23.76 -13.86 17.78
N TRP A 364 22.79 -13.94 16.87
CA TRP A 364 23.03 -13.60 15.44
C TRP A 364 23.48 -12.16 15.24
N LYS A 365 22.94 -11.19 15.98
CA LYS A 365 23.40 -9.82 15.93
C LYS A 365 24.87 -9.68 16.38
N GLN A 366 25.27 -10.41 17.42
CA GLN A 366 26.65 -10.43 17.87
C GLN A 366 27.58 -11.01 16.81
N MET A 367 27.19 -12.09 16.13
CA MET A 367 27.97 -12.70 15.05
C MET A 367 28.12 -11.75 13.85
N GLN A 368 27.10 -10.98 13.48
CA GLN A 368 27.18 -10.00 12.39
C GLN A 368 28.06 -8.79 12.70
N ILE A 369 28.24 -8.43 13.97
CA ILE A 369 29.13 -7.35 14.39
C ILE A 369 30.57 -7.84 14.44
N ALA A 370 30.80 -9.14 14.70
CA ALA A 370 32.12 -9.75 14.80
C ALA A 370 32.73 -10.17 13.43
N ALA A 371 31.91 -10.20 12.36
CA ALA A 371 32.29 -10.51 10.98
C ALA A 371 32.57 -9.23 10.17
#